data_dbab58fd0e89b22ff9bdf47a2e6b861f
#
_entry.id   dbab58fd0e89b22ff9bdf47a2e6b861f
#
_cell.length_a   1.000
_cell.length_b   1.000
_cell.length_c   1.000
_cell.angle_alpha   90.00
_cell.angle_beta   90.00
_cell.angle_gamma   90.00
#
_symmetry.space_group_name_H-M   'P 1'
#
loop_
_entity.id
_entity.type
_entity.pdbx_description
1 polymer ?
#
loop_
_entity_poly.entity_id
_entity_poly.type
_entity_poly.pdbx_seq_one_letter_code
_entity_poly.pdbx_strand_id
1 'polypeptide(L)'
;DRAGESKAVVVCASVARKLYGSTDVVGQEFLLNRELARIVGVVKDVSVTAKDAYAQVWGMYSADELKITGVHSYLGGMQIAVLARTSDDFPAIREGIAKQVERVNAGLGNKQIDIMEQPDNIVAHVNHVWANVGPDLTMLYLQYAVALFIILLVPSLNLCGLSNSRMQQRITELGVRKAFGGTKSVLVRQILNENLMLTLLGGVVGLLFSYLAVYAMRMWLFTNNQNVGTSGEFSLNMEAL
;
A
#
# COMPACT_ATOMS: atom_id res chain seq x y z
N ASP A 1 -1.88 36.22 17.38
CA ASP A 1 -3.26 36.56 16.95
C ASP A 1 -3.27 37.17 15.55
N ARG A 2 -3.33 36.32 14.54
CA ARG A 2 -3.63 36.73 13.16
C ARG A 2 -5.06 36.29 12.83
N ALA A 3 -6.00 36.82 13.55
CA ALA A 3 -7.40 36.70 13.24
C ALA A 3 -7.67 37.48 11.92
N GLY A 4 -7.79 36.77 10.81
CA GLY A 4 -8.10 37.34 9.51
C GLY A 4 -7.25 36.87 8.34
N GLU A 5 -6.20 36.08 8.55
CA GLU A 5 -5.42 35.51 7.46
C GLU A 5 -5.97 34.11 7.10
N SER A 6 -6.49 33.96 5.87
CA SER A 6 -6.99 32.66 5.38
C SER A 6 -5.83 31.68 5.31
N LYS A 7 -6.02 30.44 5.85
CA LYS A 7 -5.03 29.37 5.75
C LYS A 7 -4.87 28.93 4.30
N ALA A 8 -3.62 28.95 3.80
CA ALA A 8 -3.32 28.42 2.47
C ALA A 8 -3.47 26.89 2.45
N VAL A 9 -4.30 26.37 1.57
CA VAL A 9 -4.56 24.93 1.45
C VAL A 9 -4.47 24.47 0.00
N VAL A 10 -4.06 23.21 -0.17
CA VAL A 10 -4.13 22.49 -1.43
C VAL A 10 -5.26 21.48 -1.32
N VAL A 11 -6.15 21.42 -2.31
CA VAL A 11 -7.29 20.49 -2.32
C VAL A 11 -7.16 19.45 -3.43
N CYS A 12 -7.77 18.29 -3.27
CA CYS A 12 -7.86 17.31 -4.35
C CYS A 12 -8.96 17.71 -5.36
N ALA A 13 -8.85 17.21 -6.59
CA ALA A 13 -9.75 17.54 -7.69
C ALA A 13 -11.22 17.18 -7.39
N SER A 14 -11.47 16.10 -6.63
CA SER A 14 -12.81 15.71 -6.22
C SER A 14 -13.46 16.72 -5.26
N VAL A 15 -12.69 17.25 -4.31
CA VAL A 15 -13.15 18.30 -3.39
C VAL A 15 -13.42 19.60 -4.14
N ALA A 16 -12.52 20.01 -5.04
CA ALA A 16 -12.72 21.20 -5.87
C ALA A 16 -14.01 21.11 -6.68
N ARG A 17 -14.26 19.99 -7.34
CA ARG A 17 -15.52 19.77 -8.08
C ARG A 17 -16.75 19.73 -7.19
N LYS A 18 -16.63 19.16 -6.00
CA LYS A 18 -17.75 19.06 -5.04
C LYS A 18 -18.15 20.44 -4.50
N LEU A 19 -17.16 21.31 -4.24
CA LEU A 19 -17.40 22.65 -3.69
C LEU A 19 -17.85 23.65 -4.77
N TYR A 20 -17.21 23.63 -5.92
CA TYR A 20 -17.34 24.69 -6.94
C TYR A 20 -17.77 24.19 -8.33
N GLY A 21 -17.96 22.88 -8.51
CA GLY A 21 -18.28 22.30 -9.81
C GLY A 21 -17.12 22.29 -10.82
N SER A 22 -15.95 22.84 -10.47
CA SER A 22 -14.77 23.01 -11.32
C SER A 22 -13.50 22.56 -10.60
N THR A 23 -12.43 22.36 -11.37
CA THR A 23 -11.07 22.18 -10.83
C THR A 23 -10.23 23.45 -10.92
N ASP A 24 -10.72 24.48 -11.61
CA ASP A 24 -10.07 25.79 -11.69
C ASP A 24 -10.63 26.70 -10.59
N VAL A 25 -10.12 26.46 -9.37
CA VAL A 25 -10.63 27.08 -8.14
C VAL A 25 -9.51 27.73 -7.31
N VAL A 26 -8.33 27.91 -7.91
CA VAL A 26 -7.22 28.56 -7.23
C VAL A 26 -7.58 30.00 -6.90
N GLY A 27 -7.38 30.37 -5.63
CA GLY A 27 -7.75 31.69 -5.11
C GLY A 27 -9.12 31.77 -4.46
N GLN A 28 -9.98 30.76 -4.63
CA GLN A 28 -11.27 30.66 -3.93
C GLN A 28 -11.08 30.36 -2.45
N GLU A 29 -12.05 30.77 -1.62
CA GLU A 29 -12.03 30.61 -0.18
C GLU A 29 -13.24 29.80 0.29
N PHE A 30 -13.02 28.93 1.25
CA PHE A 30 -14.07 28.12 1.88
C PHE A 30 -13.82 27.97 3.38
N LEU A 31 -14.84 27.60 4.11
CA LEU A 31 -14.71 27.35 5.55
C LEU A 31 -14.23 25.92 5.81
N LEU A 32 -13.05 25.79 6.42
CA LEU A 32 -12.50 24.54 6.90
C LEU A 32 -12.47 24.59 8.43
N ASN A 33 -13.29 23.76 9.11
CA ASN A 33 -13.37 23.74 10.58
C ASN A 33 -13.66 25.13 11.20
N ARG A 34 -14.50 25.94 10.59
CA ARG A 34 -14.84 27.32 10.97
C ARG A 34 -13.71 28.34 10.79
N GLU A 35 -12.63 27.97 10.14
CA GLU A 35 -11.55 28.90 9.76
C GLU A 35 -11.57 29.11 8.25
N LEU A 36 -11.26 30.33 7.82
CA LEU A 36 -11.21 30.65 6.41
C LEU A 36 -9.97 30.01 5.77
N ALA A 37 -10.17 29.19 4.76
CA ALA A 37 -9.11 28.54 4.02
C ALA A 37 -9.13 28.99 2.56
N ARG A 38 -7.97 29.37 2.01
CA ARG A 38 -7.80 29.80 0.62
C ARG A 38 -7.11 28.72 -0.19
N ILE A 39 -7.69 28.34 -1.30
CA ILE A 39 -7.13 27.33 -2.20
C ILE A 39 -5.96 27.92 -2.97
N VAL A 40 -4.76 27.37 -2.76
CA VAL A 40 -3.53 27.76 -3.47
C VAL A 40 -3.11 26.79 -4.54
N GLY A 41 -3.74 25.61 -4.59
CA GLY A 41 -3.49 24.61 -5.61
C GLY A 41 -4.50 23.48 -5.59
N VAL A 42 -4.64 22.81 -6.75
CA VAL A 42 -5.47 21.62 -6.91
C VAL A 42 -4.60 20.46 -7.40
N VAL A 43 -4.68 19.33 -6.74
CA VAL A 43 -3.93 18.11 -7.08
C VAL A 43 -4.88 16.99 -7.49
N LYS A 44 -4.35 15.98 -8.17
CA LYS A 44 -5.12 14.79 -8.51
C LYS A 44 -5.54 14.03 -7.26
N ASP A 45 -6.68 13.36 -7.35
CA ASP A 45 -7.15 12.51 -6.26
C ASP A 45 -6.15 11.38 -5.97
N VAL A 46 -5.84 11.21 -4.69
CA VAL A 46 -5.00 10.11 -4.20
C VAL A 46 -5.88 8.91 -3.90
N SER A 47 -5.40 7.72 -4.19
CA SER A 47 -6.13 6.49 -3.88
C SER A 47 -6.32 6.33 -2.37
N VAL A 48 -7.52 5.93 -1.95
CA VAL A 48 -7.84 5.60 -0.55
C VAL A 48 -6.93 4.48 0.01
N THR A 49 -6.38 3.65 -0.89
CA THR A 49 -5.42 2.60 -0.49
C THR A 49 -4.03 3.13 -0.16
N ALA A 50 -3.72 4.36 -0.55
CA ALA A 50 -2.48 5.02 -0.15
C ALA A 50 -2.65 5.64 1.25
N LYS A 51 -2.82 4.80 2.27
CA LYS A 51 -3.24 5.13 3.63
C LYS A 51 -2.53 6.36 4.21
N ASP A 52 -1.22 6.47 4.04
CA ASP A 52 -0.41 7.52 4.64
C ASP A 52 -0.34 8.80 3.78
N ALA A 53 -0.61 8.68 2.48
CA ALA A 53 -0.64 9.79 1.55
C ALA A 53 -2.08 10.25 1.22
N TYR A 54 -3.10 9.53 1.71
CA TYR A 54 -4.48 9.88 1.45
C TYR A 54 -4.90 11.09 2.28
N ALA A 55 -5.10 12.20 1.60
CA ALA A 55 -5.74 13.37 2.16
C ALA A 55 -6.60 14.03 1.07
N GLN A 56 -7.65 14.71 1.49
CA GLN A 56 -8.51 15.49 0.61
C GLN A 56 -8.11 16.97 0.59
N VAL A 57 -7.53 17.43 1.70
CA VAL A 57 -7.06 18.80 1.88
C VAL A 57 -5.70 18.74 2.58
N TRP A 58 -4.73 19.45 2.06
CA TRP A 58 -3.41 19.64 2.65
C TRP A 58 -3.24 21.11 3.06
N GLY A 59 -2.92 21.35 4.29
CA GLY A 59 -2.67 22.67 4.81
C GLY A 59 -1.25 22.84 5.33
N MET A 60 -0.80 24.06 5.44
CA MET A 60 0.44 24.37 6.15
C MET A 60 0.21 24.20 7.65
N TYR A 61 1.13 23.52 8.28
CA TYR A 61 1.10 23.27 9.71
C TYR A 61 1.84 24.38 10.45
N SER A 62 1.25 24.91 11.53
CA SER A 62 1.89 25.91 12.38
C SER A 62 2.51 25.21 13.60
N ALA A 63 3.70 25.67 14.02
CA ALA A 63 4.36 25.13 15.21
C ALA A 63 3.54 25.30 16.49
N ASP A 64 2.61 26.26 16.51
CA ASP A 64 1.73 26.51 17.65
C ASP A 64 0.61 25.46 17.77
N GLU A 65 0.19 24.86 16.65
CA GLU A 65 -0.76 23.74 16.61
C GLU A 65 -0.15 22.43 17.12
N LEU A 66 1.20 22.34 17.14
CA LEU A 66 1.99 21.23 17.67
C LEU A 66 2.13 21.25 19.21
N LYS A 67 1.61 22.24 19.92
CA LYS A 67 1.68 22.29 21.37
C LYS A 67 0.80 21.20 22.00
N ILE A 68 1.25 19.97 21.85
CA ILE A 68 0.71 18.82 22.55
C ILE A 68 1.21 18.94 24.00
N THR A 69 0.32 19.31 24.90
CA THR A 69 0.62 19.45 26.33
C THR A 69 0.43 18.11 27.04
N GLY A 70 1.37 17.73 27.90
CA GLY A 70 1.28 16.55 28.75
C GLY A 70 2.17 15.38 28.35
N VAL A 71 1.92 14.21 28.95
CA VAL A 71 2.71 12.97 28.73
C VAL A 71 2.68 12.54 27.25
N HIS A 72 1.61 12.81 26.55
CA HIS A 72 1.46 12.52 25.11
C HIS A 72 2.29 13.45 24.21
N SER A 73 2.91 14.50 24.74
CA SER A 73 3.76 15.39 23.95
C SER A 73 5.02 14.73 23.39
N TYR A 74 5.40 13.58 23.94
CA TYR A 74 6.54 12.78 23.46
C TYR A 74 6.13 11.57 22.61
N LEU A 75 4.86 11.17 22.68
CA LEU A 75 4.32 10.00 21.97
C LEU A 75 3.40 10.46 20.83
N GLY A 76 3.82 11.43 20.06
CA GLY A 76 3.01 12.12 19.08
C GLY A 76 2.03 11.25 18.30
N GLY A 77 0.78 11.71 18.20
CA GLY A 77 -0.23 11.15 17.30
C GLY A 77 0.00 11.55 15.83
N MET A 78 1.20 11.97 15.47
CA MET A 78 1.53 12.46 14.14
C MET A 78 2.50 11.53 13.44
N GLN A 79 2.23 11.29 12.17
CA GLN A 79 3.14 10.61 11.26
C GLN A 79 3.86 11.66 10.41
N ILE A 80 5.17 11.51 10.28
CA ILE A 80 5.99 12.37 9.45
C ILE A 80 6.54 11.55 8.30
N ALA A 81 6.20 11.95 7.07
CA ALA A 81 6.80 11.37 5.87
C ALA A 81 8.01 12.20 5.45
N VAL A 82 9.17 11.55 5.36
CA VAL A 82 10.40 12.16 4.87
C VAL A 82 10.62 11.73 3.44
N LEU A 83 10.66 12.70 2.52
CA LEU A 83 10.90 12.43 1.11
C LEU A 83 12.42 12.39 0.85
N ALA A 84 12.95 11.21 0.54
CA ALA A 84 14.31 11.04 0.06
C ALA A 84 14.37 11.13 -1.47
N ARG A 85 15.49 11.57 -2.03
CA ARG A 85 15.68 11.61 -3.48
C ARG A 85 15.89 10.20 -4.06
N THR A 86 16.67 9.39 -3.34
CA THR A 86 16.98 8.01 -3.71
C THR A 86 16.98 7.13 -2.46
N SER A 87 16.95 5.81 -2.65
CA SER A 87 17.08 4.85 -1.55
C SER A 87 18.44 4.93 -0.84
N ASP A 88 19.46 5.42 -1.53
CA ASP A 88 20.82 5.53 -0.99
C ASP A 88 20.94 6.64 0.07
N ASP A 89 19.97 7.56 0.11
CA ASP A 89 19.90 8.62 1.12
C ASP A 89 19.35 8.11 2.47
N PHE A 90 18.70 6.94 2.51
CA PHE A 90 18.05 6.44 3.72
C PHE A 90 19.00 6.27 4.91
N PRO A 91 20.22 5.72 4.78
CA PRO A 91 21.14 5.60 5.90
C PRO A 91 21.52 6.96 6.50
N ALA A 92 21.78 7.95 5.64
CA ALA A 92 22.14 9.30 6.08
C ALA A 92 20.97 10.00 6.81
N ILE A 93 19.73 9.81 6.32
CA ILE A 93 18.53 10.35 6.96
C ILE A 93 18.35 9.72 8.34
N ARG A 94 18.47 8.39 8.46
CA ARG A 94 18.37 7.68 9.75
C ARG A 94 19.43 8.16 10.74
N GLU A 95 20.68 8.27 10.31
CA GLU A 95 21.77 8.76 11.15
C GLU A 95 21.52 10.21 11.63
N GLY A 96 21.02 11.07 10.74
CA GLY A 96 20.68 12.45 11.08
C GLY A 96 19.57 12.52 12.12
N ILE A 97 18.52 11.70 12.00
CA ILE A 97 17.41 11.62 12.96
C ILE A 97 17.90 11.05 14.29
N ALA A 98 18.69 9.97 14.28
CA ALA A 98 19.26 9.37 15.49
C ALA A 98 20.10 10.37 16.29
N LYS A 99 20.96 11.13 15.64
CA LYS A 99 21.74 12.21 16.28
C LYS A 99 20.86 13.30 16.90
N GLN A 100 19.73 13.60 16.27
CA GLN A 100 18.79 14.58 16.80
C GLN A 100 18.05 14.06 18.02
N VAL A 101 17.66 12.79 18.00
CA VAL A 101 17.04 12.11 19.15
C VAL A 101 18.02 12.05 20.33
N GLU A 102 19.30 11.74 20.11
CA GLU A 102 20.32 11.80 21.16
C GLU A 102 20.42 13.18 21.82
N ARG A 103 20.41 14.25 21.00
CA ARG A 103 20.44 15.63 21.53
C ARG A 103 19.22 15.94 22.37
N VAL A 104 18.03 15.52 21.93
CA VAL A 104 16.79 15.68 22.71
C VAL A 104 16.86 14.90 24.01
N ASN A 105 17.30 13.62 23.95
CA ASN A 105 17.44 12.76 25.12
C ASN A 105 18.42 13.32 26.17
N ALA A 106 19.50 13.98 25.73
CA ALA A 106 20.43 14.64 26.64
C ALA A 106 19.79 15.74 27.51
N GLY A 107 18.68 16.31 27.04
CA GLY A 107 17.92 17.33 27.77
C GLY A 107 16.76 16.80 28.62
N LEU A 108 16.38 15.53 28.47
CA LEU A 108 15.18 14.98 29.10
C LEU A 108 15.39 14.41 30.53
N GLY A 109 16.61 14.38 31.05
CA GLY A 109 16.92 13.87 32.39
C GLY A 109 16.64 12.37 32.52
N ASN A 110 15.62 12.01 33.29
CA ASN A 110 15.24 10.61 33.56
C ASN A 110 14.38 9.96 32.49
N LYS A 111 14.08 10.66 31.40
CA LYS A 111 13.27 10.15 30.30
C LYS A 111 14.11 9.96 29.06
N GLN A 112 13.78 8.97 28.28
CA GLN A 112 14.43 8.72 27.00
C GLN A 112 13.37 8.45 25.94
N ILE A 113 13.55 9.05 24.77
CA ILE A 113 12.77 8.77 23.58
C ILE A 113 13.52 7.67 22.82
N ASP A 114 12.84 6.58 22.55
CA ASP A 114 13.30 5.53 21.65
C ASP A 114 12.42 5.57 20.38
N ILE A 115 13.03 5.69 19.23
CA ILE A 115 12.34 5.76 17.95
C ILE A 115 12.19 4.38 17.27
N MET A 116 12.57 3.30 17.94
CA MET A 116 12.41 1.92 17.46
C MET A 116 12.85 1.73 16.00
N GLU A 117 14.09 2.18 15.70
CA GLU A 117 14.71 2.13 14.36
C GLU A 117 14.02 2.97 13.27
N GLN A 118 13.05 3.80 13.60
CA GLN A 118 12.45 4.72 12.63
C GLN A 118 13.47 5.77 12.15
N PRO A 119 13.30 6.34 10.95
CA PRO A 119 12.16 6.21 10.02
C PRO A 119 12.18 4.89 9.24
N ASP A 120 11.01 4.34 9.08
CA ASP A 120 10.78 3.13 8.31
C ASP A 120 10.82 3.40 6.81
N ASN A 121 11.27 2.41 6.04
CA ASN A 121 10.94 2.38 4.62
C ASN A 121 9.47 1.91 4.45
N ILE A 122 8.91 2.04 3.25
CA ILE A 122 7.50 1.73 3.00
C ILE A 122 7.12 0.30 3.38
N VAL A 123 8.02 -0.67 3.21
CA VAL A 123 7.77 -2.09 3.55
C VAL A 123 7.73 -2.28 5.06
N ALA A 124 8.70 -1.70 5.77
CA ALA A 124 8.76 -1.73 7.22
C ALA A 124 7.55 -1.00 7.82
N HIS A 125 7.19 0.18 7.30
CA HIS A 125 6.08 0.99 7.77
C HIS A 125 4.72 0.28 7.66
N VAL A 126 4.43 -0.34 6.52
CA VAL A 126 3.17 -1.09 6.32
C VAL A 126 3.05 -2.27 7.31
N ASN A 127 4.18 -2.83 7.75
CA ASN A 127 4.23 -3.97 8.66
C ASN A 127 4.54 -3.58 10.11
N HIS A 128 4.72 -2.31 10.39
CA HIS A 128 4.92 -1.76 11.72
C HIS A 128 3.54 -1.63 12.42
N VAL A 129 3.06 -2.74 12.97
CA VAL A 129 1.70 -2.82 13.56
C VAL A 129 1.60 -2.08 14.88
N TRP A 130 2.67 -2.05 15.66
CA TRP A 130 2.73 -1.46 16.99
C TRP A 130 3.87 -0.47 17.11
N ALA A 131 3.58 0.75 17.54
CA ALA A 131 4.56 1.83 17.66
C ALA A 131 5.77 1.54 18.56
N ASN A 132 5.65 0.56 19.44
CA ASN A 132 6.65 0.18 20.48
C ASN A 132 7.40 -1.10 20.13
N VAL A 133 7.17 -1.70 18.98
CA VAL A 133 7.87 -2.93 18.56
C VAL A 133 8.27 -2.76 17.11
N GLY A 134 9.57 -2.69 16.85
CA GLY A 134 10.08 -2.62 15.49
C GLY A 134 9.63 -3.82 14.64
N PRO A 135 9.45 -3.67 13.34
CA PRO A 135 8.99 -4.75 12.47
C PRO A 135 10.07 -5.82 12.31
N ASP A 136 9.77 -7.07 12.68
CA ASP A 136 10.63 -8.21 12.37
C ASP A 136 10.46 -8.60 10.89
N LEU A 137 11.25 -7.98 10.03
CA LEU A 137 11.21 -8.23 8.59
C LEU A 137 11.59 -9.68 8.24
N THR A 138 12.41 -10.34 9.05
CA THR A 138 12.81 -11.73 8.81
C THR A 138 11.62 -12.66 8.97
N MET A 139 10.89 -12.51 10.08
CA MET A 139 9.68 -13.28 10.34
C MET A 139 8.61 -13.00 9.30
N LEU A 140 8.46 -11.74 8.89
CA LEU A 140 7.54 -11.31 7.85
C LEU A 140 7.83 -12.01 6.50
N TYR A 141 9.07 -11.98 6.03
CA TYR A 141 9.44 -12.65 4.78
C TYR A 141 9.26 -14.18 4.87
N LEU A 142 9.52 -14.76 6.03
CA LEU A 142 9.25 -16.19 6.25
C LEU A 142 7.76 -16.50 6.16
N GLN A 143 6.90 -15.69 6.78
CA GLN A 143 5.43 -15.83 6.67
C GLN A 143 4.95 -15.73 5.22
N TYR A 144 5.45 -14.77 4.45
CA TYR A 144 5.10 -14.65 3.04
C TYR A 144 5.62 -15.83 2.21
N ALA A 145 6.82 -16.33 2.49
CA ALA A 145 7.36 -17.49 1.80
C ALA A 145 6.53 -18.75 2.09
N VAL A 146 6.14 -18.97 3.34
CA VAL A 146 5.27 -20.09 3.74
C VAL A 146 3.88 -19.97 3.09
N ALA A 147 3.27 -18.79 3.13
CA ALA A 147 1.98 -18.55 2.49
C ALA A 147 2.05 -18.82 0.98
N LEU A 148 3.07 -18.29 0.30
CA LEU A 148 3.29 -18.51 -1.12
C LEU A 148 3.51 -19.99 -1.43
N PHE A 149 4.29 -20.70 -0.61
CA PHE A 149 4.52 -22.14 -0.75
C PHE A 149 3.20 -22.92 -0.67
N ILE A 150 2.35 -22.63 0.31
CA ILE A 150 1.04 -23.30 0.46
C ILE A 150 0.14 -23.01 -0.74
N ILE A 151 0.08 -21.74 -1.19
CA ILE A 151 -0.73 -21.33 -2.36
C ILE A 151 -0.27 -22.04 -3.63
N LEU A 152 1.02 -22.28 -3.79
CA LEU A 152 1.57 -22.99 -4.95
C LEU A 152 1.46 -24.51 -4.80
N LEU A 153 1.56 -25.05 -3.58
CA LEU A 153 1.52 -26.49 -3.32
C LEU A 153 0.17 -27.11 -3.69
N VAL A 154 -0.94 -26.48 -3.29
CA VAL A 154 -2.29 -27.03 -3.51
C VAL A 154 -2.60 -27.21 -5.01
N PRO A 155 -2.44 -26.20 -5.90
CA PRO A 155 -2.60 -26.38 -7.32
C PRO A 155 -1.61 -27.41 -7.92
N SER A 156 -0.38 -27.44 -7.43
CA SER A 156 0.64 -28.38 -7.91
C SER A 156 0.25 -29.82 -7.65
N LEU A 157 -0.24 -30.13 -6.45
CA LEU A 157 -0.73 -31.46 -6.11
C LEU A 157 -1.93 -31.88 -6.98
N ASN A 158 -2.86 -30.93 -7.21
CA ASN A 158 -4.00 -31.16 -8.08
C ASN A 158 -3.56 -31.45 -9.54
N LEU A 159 -2.61 -30.68 -10.05
CA LEU A 159 -2.04 -30.94 -11.38
C LEU A 159 -1.32 -32.28 -11.47
N CYS A 160 -0.61 -32.71 -10.42
CA CYS A 160 0.03 -34.03 -10.36
C CYS A 160 -1.03 -35.16 -10.48
N GLY A 161 -2.15 -35.04 -9.76
CA GLY A 161 -3.24 -36.00 -9.82
C GLY A 161 -3.87 -36.10 -11.22
N LEU A 162 -4.15 -34.95 -11.84
CA LEU A 162 -4.69 -34.90 -13.21
C LEU A 162 -3.69 -35.44 -14.25
N SER A 163 -2.42 -35.11 -14.13
CA SER A 163 -1.37 -35.61 -15.03
C SER A 163 -1.22 -37.13 -14.93
N ASN A 164 -1.26 -37.68 -13.72
CA ASN A 164 -1.20 -39.12 -13.51
C ASN A 164 -2.41 -39.85 -14.13
N SER A 165 -3.62 -39.33 -13.96
CA SER A 165 -4.82 -39.89 -14.57
C SER A 165 -4.76 -39.88 -16.10
N ARG A 166 -4.32 -38.78 -16.71
CA ARG A 166 -4.12 -38.70 -18.16
C ARG A 166 -3.06 -39.66 -18.66
N MET A 167 -1.96 -39.84 -17.89
CA MET A 167 -0.88 -40.77 -18.22
C MET A 167 -1.40 -42.21 -18.26
N GLN A 168 -2.20 -42.63 -17.28
CA GLN A 168 -2.79 -43.97 -17.22
C GLN A 168 -3.67 -44.27 -18.45
N GLN A 169 -4.44 -43.30 -18.94
CA GLN A 169 -5.26 -43.44 -20.12
C GLN A 169 -4.42 -43.64 -21.42
N ARG A 170 -3.20 -43.13 -21.43
CA ARG A 170 -2.28 -43.19 -22.61
C ARG A 170 -1.22 -44.29 -22.54
N ILE A 171 -1.22 -45.12 -21.49
CA ILE A 171 -0.21 -46.18 -21.31
C ILE A 171 -0.16 -47.11 -22.52
N THR A 172 -1.30 -47.50 -23.08
CA THR A 172 -1.39 -48.40 -24.26
C THR A 172 -0.77 -47.76 -25.50
N GLU A 173 -1.06 -46.46 -25.74
CA GLU A 173 -0.49 -45.72 -26.87
C GLU A 173 1.03 -45.58 -26.76
N LEU A 174 1.51 -45.25 -25.55
CA LEU A 174 2.93 -45.14 -25.24
C LEU A 174 3.65 -46.50 -25.38
N GLY A 175 2.99 -47.59 -24.98
CA GLY A 175 3.49 -48.95 -25.14
C GLY A 175 3.69 -49.30 -26.60
N VAL A 176 2.70 -49.02 -27.48
CA VAL A 176 2.80 -49.25 -28.93
C VAL A 176 3.96 -48.43 -29.53
N ARG A 177 4.07 -47.14 -29.22
CA ARG A 177 5.16 -46.27 -29.69
C ARG A 177 6.54 -46.78 -29.24
N LYS A 178 6.64 -47.30 -28.05
CA LYS A 178 7.89 -47.91 -27.54
C LYS A 178 8.24 -49.20 -28.29
N ALA A 179 7.25 -50.04 -28.61
CA ALA A 179 7.45 -51.24 -29.38
C ALA A 179 7.97 -50.98 -30.83
N PHE A 180 7.57 -49.83 -31.41
CA PHE A 180 8.05 -49.36 -32.70
C PHE A 180 9.39 -48.59 -32.62
N GLY A 181 10.13 -48.67 -31.50
CA GLY A 181 11.47 -48.09 -31.35
C GLY A 181 11.52 -46.68 -30.79
N GLY A 182 10.42 -46.15 -30.25
CA GLY A 182 10.42 -44.86 -29.58
C GLY A 182 11.29 -44.88 -28.33
N THR A 183 12.31 -43.99 -28.25
CA THR A 183 13.15 -43.84 -27.05
C THR A 183 12.40 -43.17 -25.92
N LYS A 184 12.74 -43.52 -24.66
CA LYS A 184 12.14 -42.91 -23.46
C LYS A 184 12.24 -41.36 -23.48
N SER A 185 13.37 -40.82 -23.95
CA SER A 185 13.62 -39.39 -24.02
C SER A 185 12.63 -38.66 -24.93
N VAL A 186 12.36 -39.24 -26.11
CA VAL A 186 11.41 -38.66 -27.08
C VAL A 186 9.98 -38.64 -26.51
N LEU A 187 9.56 -39.72 -25.87
CA LEU A 187 8.23 -39.82 -25.27
C LEU A 187 8.05 -38.82 -24.09
N VAL A 188 9.05 -38.73 -23.22
CA VAL A 188 9.04 -37.76 -22.08
C VAL A 188 8.98 -36.35 -22.62
N ARG A 189 9.82 -35.98 -23.59
CA ARG A 189 9.85 -34.64 -24.20
C ARG A 189 8.51 -34.29 -24.85
N GLN A 190 7.86 -35.24 -25.49
CA GLN A 190 6.53 -35.02 -26.07
C GLN A 190 5.48 -34.70 -25.01
N ILE A 191 5.43 -35.47 -23.89
CA ILE A 191 4.51 -35.25 -22.80
C ILE A 191 4.78 -33.91 -22.11
N LEU A 192 6.06 -33.57 -21.89
CA LEU A 192 6.43 -32.28 -21.29
C LEU A 192 6.00 -31.12 -22.19
N ASN A 193 6.21 -31.19 -23.50
CA ASN A 193 5.80 -30.13 -24.43
C ASN A 193 4.27 -29.97 -24.45
N GLU A 194 3.52 -31.06 -24.44
CA GLU A 194 2.05 -31.03 -24.39
C GLU A 194 1.55 -30.36 -23.10
N ASN A 195 2.09 -30.76 -21.96
CA ASN A 195 1.76 -30.14 -20.68
C ASN A 195 2.19 -28.67 -20.61
N LEU A 196 3.34 -28.33 -21.15
CA LEU A 196 3.82 -26.95 -21.21
C LEU A 196 2.88 -26.05 -22.03
N MET A 197 2.44 -26.52 -23.20
CA MET A 197 1.48 -25.77 -24.02
C MET A 197 0.15 -25.55 -23.30
N LEU A 198 -0.39 -26.59 -22.64
CA LEU A 198 -1.61 -26.48 -21.87
C LEU A 198 -1.45 -25.52 -20.69
N THR A 199 -0.32 -25.57 -20.00
CA THR A 199 -0.02 -24.66 -18.89
C THR A 199 0.10 -23.22 -19.36
N LEU A 200 0.75 -22.96 -20.48
CA LEU A 200 0.86 -21.62 -21.05
C LEU A 200 -0.51 -21.06 -21.46
N LEU A 201 -1.33 -21.87 -22.14
CA LEU A 201 -2.70 -21.45 -22.49
C LEU A 201 -3.54 -21.16 -21.24
N GLY A 202 -3.52 -22.08 -20.28
CA GLY A 202 -4.20 -21.88 -18.98
C GLY A 202 -3.68 -20.67 -18.24
N GLY A 203 -2.37 -20.42 -18.26
CA GLY A 203 -1.73 -19.25 -17.65
C GLY A 203 -2.21 -17.94 -18.28
N VAL A 204 -2.26 -17.86 -19.60
CA VAL A 204 -2.78 -16.66 -20.30
C VAL A 204 -4.24 -16.39 -19.95
N VAL A 205 -5.07 -17.43 -19.99
CA VAL A 205 -6.49 -17.32 -19.63
C VAL A 205 -6.64 -16.92 -18.16
N GLY A 206 -5.84 -17.54 -17.27
CA GLY A 206 -5.84 -17.21 -15.84
C GLY A 206 -5.42 -15.75 -15.57
N LEU A 207 -4.42 -15.22 -16.29
CA LEU A 207 -4.02 -13.82 -16.18
C LEU A 207 -5.14 -12.87 -16.62
N LEU A 208 -5.85 -13.18 -17.71
CA LEU A 208 -6.99 -12.39 -18.17
C LEU A 208 -8.10 -12.36 -17.12
N PHE A 209 -8.48 -13.51 -16.56
CA PHE A 209 -9.48 -13.59 -15.50
C PHE A 209 -9.01 -12.90 -14.23
N SER A 210 -7.74 -13.03 -13.85
CA SER A 210 -7.17 -12.32 -12.71
C SER A 210 -7.26 -10.82 -12.87
N TYR A 211 -6.92 -10.31 -14.06
CA TYR A 211 -7.04 -8.88 -14.36
C TYR A 211 -8.49 -8.39 -14.25
N LEU A 212 -9.42 -9.13 -14.83
CA LEU A 212 -10.86 -8.81 -14.75
C LEU A 212 -11.37 -8.84 -13.31
N ALA A 213 -10.97 -9.84 -12.53
CA ALA A 213 -11.35 -9.96 -11.13
C ALA A 213 -10.80 -8.78 -10.28
N VAL A 214 -9.53 -8.43 -10.45
CA VAL A 214 -8.92 -7.28 -9.77
C VAL A 214 -9.60 -5.98 -10.18
N TYR A 215 -9.93 -5.82 -11.47
CA TYR A 215 -10.66 -4.65 -11.96
C TYR A 215 -12.06 -4.55 -11.33
N ALA A 216 -12.80 -5.64 -11.31
CA ALA A 216 -14.14 -5.70 -10.69
C ALA A 216 -14.10 -5.47 -9.17
N MET A 217 -13.14 -6.09 -8.48
CA MET A 217 -12.94 -5.86 -7.04
C MET A 217 -12.53 -4.42 -6.75
N ARG A 218 -11.68 -3.84 -7.60
CA ARG A 218 -11.30 -2.43 -7.48
C ARG A 218 -12.53 -1.54 -7.56
N MET A 219 -13.38 -1.74 -8.57
CA MET A 219 -14.63 -0.98 -8.72
C MET A 219 -15.53 -1.13 -7.48
N TRP A 220 -15.70 -2.35 -6.98
CA TRP A 220 -16.54 -2.63 -5.81
C TRP A 220 -15.98 -2.03 -4.51
N LEU A 221 -14.69 -2.23 -4.24
CA LEU A 221 -14.03 -1.74 -3.02
C LEU A 221 -13.98 -0.21 -2.98
N PHE A 222 -13.69 0.45 -4.11
CA PHE A 222 -13.55 1.89 -4.14
C PHE A 222 -14.90 2.62 -4.18
N THR A 223 -15.92 2.05 -4.81
CA THR A 223 -17.27 2.62 -4.80
C THR A 223 -17.91 2.51 -3.42
N ASN A 224 -17.65 1.42 -2.70
CA ASN A 224 -18.23 1.19 -1.38
C ASN A 224 -17.51 1.97 -0.27
N ASN A 225 -16.20 2.21 -0.40
CA ASN A 225 -15.43 2.98 0.59
C ASN A 225 -15.68 4.50 0.55
N GLN A 226 -16.26 5.03 -0.51
CA GLN A 226 -16.72 6.43 -0.49
C GLN A 226 -17.83 6.65 0.55
N ASN A 227 -18.54 5.59 0.94
CA ASN A 227 -19.56 5.65 2.00
C ASN A 227 -19.00 5.38 3.40
N VAL A 228 -17.81 4.80 3.55
CA VAL A 228 -17.17 4.52 4.85
C VAL A 228 -16.41 5.73 5.39
N GLY A 229 -16.00 6.66 4.52
CA GLY A 229 -15.39 7.93 4.93
C GLY A 229 -16.34 8.92 5.61
N THR A 230 -17.65 8.62 5.64
CA THR A 230 -18.66 9.49 6.28
C THR A 230 -19.09 9.05 7.67
N SER A 231 -18.59 7.91 8.18
CA SER A 231 -18.97 7.41 9.52
C SER A 231 -17.93 7.61 10.62
N GLY A 232 -16.80 8.24 10.32
CA GLY A 232 -15.86 8.73 11.33
C GLY A 232 -15.94 10.25 11.35
N GLU A 233 -16.71 10.80 12.24
CA GLU A 233 -16.86 12.19 12.71
C GLU A 233 -15.88 13.26 12.13
N PHE A 234 -15.81 13.38 10.82
CA PHE A 234 -15.32 14.58 10.18
C PHE A 234 -16.41 15.08 9.23
N SER A 235 -17.50 15.58 9.83
CA SER A 235 -18.43 16.38 9.07
C SER A 235 -17.73 17.69 8.72
N LEU A 236 -17.16 17.75 7.51
CA LEU A 236 -16.86 19.04 6.91
C LEU A 236 -18.21 19.79 6.81
N ASN A 237 -18.47 20.66 7.78
CA ASN A 237 -19.50 21.68 7.61
C ASN A 237 -19.00 22.63 6.54
N MET A 238 -19.26 22.26 5.29
CA MET A 238 -18.92 23.07 4.12
C MET A 238 -20.13 23.91 3.77
N GLU A 239 -20.23 25.08 4.34
CA GLU A 239 -21.08 26.13 3.85
C GLU A 239 -20.24 26.96 2.88
N ALA A 240 -20.61 26.93 1.57
CA ALA A 240 -20.08 27.88 0.61
C ALA A 240 -20.64 29.26 0.95
N LEU A 241 -19.74 30.24 1.05
CA LEU A 241 -20.10 31.66 1.15
C LEU A 241 -20.66 32.19 -0.15
#